data_921a908a9e46a4dfeef6447300fbc3ee
#
_entry.id   921a908a9e46a4dfeef6447300fbc3ee
#
_cell.length_a   1.000
_cell.length_b   1.000
_cell.length_c   1.000
_cell.angle_alpha   90.00
_cell.angle_beta   90.00
_cell.angle_gamma   90.00
#
_symmetry.space_group_name_H-M   'P 1'
#
loop_
_entity.id
_entity.type
_entity.pdbx_description
1 polymer ?
#
loop_
_entity_poly.entity_id
_entity_poly.type
_entity_poly.pdbx_seq_one_letter_code
_entity_poly.pdbx_strand_id
1 'polypeptide(L)'
;LETLPSRAQVVIVGGGSIGCSIAYHLTKLGVSDVLLLEKHALTAGTTWHAAGLITSAGFHDETSLWMTRYSRDLYERLEAETGHSTGFRAVGHLSVTGNPERLEAIVRERDFQVGFGVPNELVTPAEIADLFPLAKVDDLIGGSYVADEGRADPVGVATALAKGAKMGGATIIEGVTVTGFTWAPPTQSGGVPRITGVQTDAGLVEAETVVLAAGLWTRQLAAKIGVDVPLQAAEHYYLLTEPMAGIHRDLPIIEELDCYGYFREEGGGMLVGLFEPLGAAWHPEGAPDDFAFGTIPPDWERMTPFLEKAMDRIPSLATAGIRTFFCGPESFTADVAPMLGPTPEMRGLWSAAGLNSLGILQAGGVGSLMATWIVEGSCPVDIAHYAVGRATSVENTRRFRAERGVDEGVGPPRGWLMSPT
;
A
#
# COMPACT_ATOMS: atom_id res chain seq x y z
N LEU A 1 10.79 -3.86 -28.94
CA LEU A 1 9.52 -3.42 -28.32
C LEU A 1 8.53 -4.58 -28.50
N GLU A 2 7.96 -5.06 -27.42
CA GLU A 2 6.87 -6.04 -27.48
C GLU A 2 5.71 -5.39 -28.24
N THR A 3 5.12 -6.13 -29.19
CA THR A 3 3.99 -5.63 -29.98
C THR A 3 2.73 -5.67 -29.12
N LEU A 4 1.98 -4.57 -29.06
CA LEU A 4 0.71 -4.51 -28.36
C LEU A 4 -0.26 -5.56 -28.95
N PRO A 5 -0.75 -6.54 -28.15
CA PRO A 5 -1.75 -7.49 -28.64
C PRO A 5 -3.08 -6.79 -28.89
N SER A 6 -3.83 -7.25 -29.89
CA SER A 6 -5.16 -6.71 -30.18
C SER A 6 -6.23 -7.20 -29.20
N ARG A 7 -5.93 -8.23 -28.41
CA ARG A 7 -6.86 -8.85 -27.45
C ARG A 7 -6.10 -9.46 -26.27
N ALA A 8 -6.72 -9.47 -25.08
CA ALA A 8 -6.35 -10.28 -23.93
C ALA A 8 -7.60 -10.64 -23.13
N GLN A 9 -7.59 -11.77 -22.41
CA GLN A 9 -8.68 -12.15 -21.52
C GLN A 9 -8.80 -11.15 -20.35
N VAL A 10 -7.66 -10.83 -19.72
CA VAL A 10 -7.59 -9.87 -18.62
C VAL A 10 -6.57 -8.79 -18.94
N VAL A 11 -7.00 -7.53 -18.91
CA VAL A 11 -6.10 -6.36 -19.01
C VAL A 11 -5.97 -5.71 -17.63
N ILE A 12 -4.75 -5.57 -17.13
CA ILE A 12 -4.43 -4.87 -15.89
C ILE A 12 -3.81 -3.53 -16.24
N VAL A 13 -4.35 -2.44 -15.71
CA VAL A 13 -3.89 -1.07 -15.93
C VAL A 13 -3.12 -0.59 -14.72
N GLY A 14 -1.80 -0.49 -14.86
CA GLY A 14 -0.85 -0.05 -13.83
C GLY A 14 0.14 -1.13 -13.39
N GLY A 15 1.43 -0.80 -13.47
CA GLY A 15 2.58 -1.65 -13.18
C GLY A 15 3.19 -1.43 -11.80
N GLY A 16 2.41 -1.01 -10.81
CA GLY A 16 2.79 -0.97 -9.40
C GLY A 16 2.73 -2.35 -8.74
N SER A 17 3.04 -2.41 -7.43
CA SER A 17 3.03 -3.67 -6.65
C SER A 17 1.69 -4.41 -6.76
N ILE A 18 0.57 -3.69 -6.77
CA ILE A 18 -0.78 -4.28 -6.86
C ILE A 18 -1.03 -4.93 -8.22
N GLY A 19 -0.79 -4.20 -9.32
CA GLY A 19 -0.99 -4.73 -10.67
C GLY A 19 -0.08 -5.91 -10.97
N CYS A 20 1.19 -5.83 -10.59
CA CYS A 20 2.14 -6.94 -10.72
C CYS A 20 1.71 -8.17 -9.91
N SER A 21 1.15 -7.96 -8.70
CA SER A 21 0.67 -9.03 -7.85
C SER A 21 -0.57 -9.70 -8.44
N ILE A 22 -1.53 -8.95 -8.96
CA ILE A 22 -2.71 -9.50 -9.62
C ILE A 22 -2.30 -10.34 -10.83
N ALA A 23 -1.38 -9.82 -11.68
CA ALA A 23 -0.86 -10.56 -12.84
C ALA A 23 -0.19 -11.87 -12.42
N TYR A 24 0.66 -11.85 -11.38
CA TYR A 24 1.32 -13.03 -10.83
C TYR A 24 0.30 -14.08 -10.38
N HIS A 25 -0.69 -13.70 -9.58
CA HIS A 25 -1.66 -14.64 -9.04
C HIS A 25 -2.62 -15.19 -10.10
N LEU A 26 -3.02 -14.39 -11.09
CA LEU A 26 -3.81 -14.89 -12.24
C LEU A 26 -3.06 -16.01 -12.96
N THR A 27 -1.76 -15.82 -13.22
CA THR A 27 -0.97 -16.87 -13.89
C THR A 27 -0.77 -18.11 -13.01
N LYS A 28 -0.65 -17.95 -11.69
CA LYS A 28 -0.62 -19.10 -10.75
C LYS A 28 -1.94 -19.89 -10.74
N LEU A 29 -3.06 -19.24 -11.02
CA LEU A 29 -4.38 -19.87 -11.18
C LEU A 29 -4.63 -20.42 -12.60
N GLY A 30 -3.63 -20.37 -13.49
CA GLY A 30 -3.69 -20.92 -14.85
C GLY A 30 -4.23 -19.97 -15.91
N VAL A 31 -4.47 -18.69 -15.59
CA VAL A 31 -4.86 -17.67 -16.57
C VAL A 31 -3.59 -17.08 -17.19
N SER A 32 -3.22 -17.51 -18.40
CA SER A 32 -2.01 -17.01 -19.08
C SER A 32 -2.26 -15.86 -20.04
N ASP A 33 -3.51 -15.65 -20.51
CA ASP A 33 -3.88 -14.54 -21.39
C ASP A 33 -4.14 -13.26 -20.57
N VAL A 34 -3.07 -12.79 -19.92
CA VAL A 34 -3.03 -11.59 -19.07
C VAL A 34 -2.10 -10.56 -19.69
N LEU A 35 -2.62 -9.35 -19.89
CA LEU A 35 -1.85 -8.19 -20.34
C LEU A 35 -1.81 -7.13 -19.25
N LEU A 36 -0.63 -6.78 -18.77
CA LEU A 36 -0.41 -5.64 -17.90
C LEU A 36 0.15 -4.47 -18.71
N LEU A 37 -0.49 -3.32 -18.63
CA LEU A 37 -0.08 -2.07 -19.29
C LEU A 37 0.37 -1.06 -18.24
N GLU A 38 1.59 -0.54 -18.41
CA GLU A 38 2.17 0.52 -17.59
C GLU A 38 2.53 1.72 -18.48
N LYS A 39 2.10 2.92 -18.09
CA LYS A 39 2.32 4.13 -18.89
C LYS A 39 3.78 4.62 -18.89
N HIS A 40 4.54 4.31 -17.86
CA HIS A 40 5.95 4.68 -17.73
C HIS A 40 6.83 3.42 -17.62
N ALA A 41 7.47 3.23 -16.49
CA ALA A 41 8.17 2.00 -16.12
C ALA A 41 7.48 1.35 -14.93
N LEU A 42 7.66 0.06 -14.74
CA LEU A 42 7.19 -0.63 -13.54
C LEU A 42 7.63 0.14 -12.28
N THR A 43 6.75 0.22 -11.30
CA THR A 43 6.95 0.90 -10.01
C THR A 43 6.96 2.44 -10.03
N ALA A 44 6.90 3.09 -11.18
CA ALA A 44 7.10 4.54 -11.34
C ALA A 44 6.09 5.43 -10.57
N GLY A 45 4.96 4.88 -10.12
CA GLY A 45 4.00 5.59 -9.27
C GLY A 45 4.45 5.65 -7.81
N THR A 46 3.60 5.16 -6.88
CA THR A 46 3.87 5.18 -5.42
C THR A 46 4.81 4.05 -4.97
N THR A 47 4.89 2.95 -5.70
CA THR A 47 5.62 1.73 -5.26
C THR A 47 7.11 1.98 -4.98
N TRP A 48 7.81 2.75 -5.81
CA TRP A 48 9.26 2.93 -5.72
C TRP A 48 9.71 3.63 -4.42
N HIS A 49 8.83 4.43 -3.82
CA HIS A 49 9.16 5.20 -2.63
C HIS A 49 8.48 4.69 -1.35
N ALA A 50 7.81 3.54 -1.40
CA ALA A 50 7.21 2.97 -0.21
C ALA A 50 8.26 2.65 0.86
N ALA A 51 7.91 2.83 2.14
CA ALA A 51 8.82 2.61 3.26
C ALA A 51 9.20 1.13 3.45
N GLY A 52 8.47 0.20 2.85
CA GLY A 52 8.82 -1.22 2.81
C GLY A 52 8.61 -1.97 4.12
N LEU A 53 7.78 -1.47 5.02
CA LEU A 53 7.37 -2.20 6.23
C LEU A 53 6.46 -3.36 5.86
N ILE A 54 6.69 -4.52 6.47
CA ILE A 54 5.87 -5.72 6.35
C ILE A 54 5.49 -6.16 7.77
N THR A 55 4.43 -5.54 8.29
CA THR A 55 3.99 -5.64 9.69
C THR A 55 2.49 -5.85 9.77
N SER A 56 2.01 -6.42 10.87
CA SER A 56 0.58 -6.62 11.15
C SER A 56 -0.01 -5.57 12.11
N ALA A 57 0.78 -4.55 12.46
CA ALA A 57 0.31 -3.51 13.37
C ALA A 57 -0.89 -2.73 12.80
N GLY A 58 -1.85 -2.46 13.64
CA GLY A 58 -3.05 -1.68 13.29
C GLY A 58 -4.18 -2.45 12.64
N PHE A 59 -4.06 -3.75 12.41
CA PHE A 59 -5.13 -4.55 11.81
C PHE A 59 -5.99 -5.22 12.87
N HIS A 60 -7.31 -4.95 12.78
CA HIS A 60 -8.33 -5.41 13.72
C HIS A 60 -9.43 -6.23 13.02
N ASP A 61 -9.25 -6.59 11.75
CA ASP A 61 -10.15 -7.45 10.99
C ASP A 61 -9.39 -8.60 10.33
N GLU A 62 -10.09 -9.72 10.19
CA GLU A 62 -9.53 -10.97 9.66
C GLU A 62 -8.99 -10.80 8.24
N THR A 63 -9.69 -10.06 7.38
CA THR A 63 -9.33 -9.92 5.97
C THR A 63 -8.04 -9.11 5.80
N SER A 64 -7.90 -7.98 6.50
CA SER A 64 -6.66 -7.19 6.49
C SER A 64 -5.49 -7.99 7.03
N LEU A 65 -5.68 -8.65 8.16
CA LEU A 65 -4.63 -9.48 8.77
C LEU A 65 -4.21 -10.61 7.83
N TRP A 66 -5.18 -11.29 7.20
CA TRP A 66 -4.90 -12.33 6.22
C TRP A 66 -4.11 -11.77 5.01
N MET A 67 -4.52 -10.64 4.43
CA MET A 67 -3.82 -10.03 3.30
C MET A 67 -2.37 -9.71 3.64
N THR A 68 -2.12 -9.21 4.83
CA THR A 68 -0.79 -8.84 5.31
C THR A 68 0.09 -10.08 5.54
N ARG A 69 -0.42 -11.08 6.27
CA ARG A 69 0.31 -12.32 6.54
C ARG A 69 0.60 -13.10 5.26
N TYR A 70 -0.37 -13.16 4.35
CA TYR A 70 -0.16 -13.75 3.03
C TYR A 70 0.97 -13.04 2.25
N SER A 71 1.01 -11.69 2.29
CA SER A 71 2.05 -10.91 1.63
C SER A 71 3.42 -11.20 2.22
N ARG A 72 3.54 -11.23 3.54
CA ARG A 72 4.77 -11.57 4.27
C ARG A 72 5.29 -12.94 3.82
N ASP A 73 4.45 -13.96 3.85
CA ASP A 73 4.81 -15.33 3.48
C ASP A 73 5.15 -15.47 1.99
N LEU A 74 4.47 -14.72 1.14
CA LEU A 74 4.80 -14.65 -0.28
C LEU A 74 6.18 -14.05 -0.51
N TYR A 75 6.50 -12.92 0.11
CA TYR A 75 7.77 -12.22 -0.11
C TYR A 75 8.98 -13.02 0.36
N GLU A 76 8.82 -13.82 1.40
CA GLU A 76 9.85 -14.73 1.89
C GLU A 76 10.21 -15.82 0.86
N ARG A 77 9.21 -16.37 0.13
CA ARG A 77 9.44 -17.46 -0.84
C ARG A 77 9.64 -16.98 -2.29
N LEU A 78 9.24 -15.75 -2.61
CA LEU A 78 9.15 -15.26 -3.99
C LEU A 78 10.50 -15.20 -4.70
N GLU A 79 11.59 -14.94 -3.97
CA GLU A 79 12.95 -14.97 -4.52
C GLU A 79 13.31 -16.38 -5.01
N ALA A 80 13.00 -17.41 -4.23
CA ALA A 80 13.25 -18.80 -4.63
C ALA A 80 12.41 -19.21 -5.85
N GLU A 81 11.18 -18.70 -5.96
CA GLU A 81 10.28 -18.99 -7.08
C GLU A 81 10.68 -18.29 -8.37
N THR A 82 11.17 -17.05 -8.29
CA THR A 82 11.38 -16.19 -9.46
C THR A 82 12.85 -15.95 -9.78
N GLY A 83 13.75 -16.19 -8.83
CA GLY A 83 15.16 -15.82 -8.94
C GLY A 83 15.37 -14.31 -8.95
N HIS A 84 14.46 -13.53 -8.33
CA HIS A 84 14.61 -12.08 -8.12
C HIS A 84 14.38 -11.75 -6.66
N SER A 85 15.33 -11.02 -6.06
CA SER A 85 15.25 -10.70 -4.63
C SER A 85 14.11 -9.75 -4.32
N THR A 86 13.36 -10.05 -3.26
CA THR A 86 12.37 -9.15 -2.67
C THR A 86 12.99 -8.24 -1.61
N GLY A 87 14.23 -8.48 -1.22
CA GLY A 87 14.88 -7.81 -0.10
C GLY A 87 14.19 -8.08 1.25
N PHE A 88 13.26 -9.05 1.32
CA PHE A 88 12.54 -9.35 2.57
C PHE A 88 13.50 -9.85 3.65
N ARG A 89 13.37 -9.28 4.83
CA ARG A 89 14.12 -9.67 6.04
C ARG A 89 13.19 -9.65 7.23
N ALA A 90 13.03 -10.78 7.88
CA ALA A 90 12.35 -10.90 9.16
C ALA A 90 13.29 -10.38 10.26
N VAL A 91 13.20 -9.10 10.56
CA VAL A 91 14.01 -8.42 11.60
C VAL A 91 13.22 -8.19 12.88
N GLY A 92 11.93 -8.47 12.87
CA GLY A 92 11.00 -8.17 13.94
C GLY A 92 10.37 -6.78 13.85
N HIS A 93 9.22 -6.64 14.50
CA HIS A 93 8.49 -5.38 14.63
C HIS A 93 8.07 -5.16 16.07
N LEU A 94 8.38 -3.96 16.59
CA LEU A 94 8.01 -3.47 17.92
C LEU A 94 6.95 -2.38 17.79
N SER A 95 5.80 -2.54 18.46
CA SER A 95 4.85 -1.46 18.74
C SER A 95 5.01 -1.04 20.19
N VAL A 96 5.35 0.22 20.47
CA VAL A 96 5.69 0.70 21.81
C VAL A 96 4.88 1.92 22.21
N THR A 97 4.68 2.12 23.53
CA THR A 97 3.93 3.27 24.05
C THR A 97 4.28 3.63 25.48
N GLY A 98 4.18 4.93 25.80
CA GLY A 98 4.14 5.48 27.15
C GLY A 98 2.71 5.74 27.66
N ASN A 99 1.68 5.53 26.84
CA ASN A 99 0.30 5.85 27.16
C ASN A 99 -0.47 4.58 27.61
N PRO A 100 -1.08 4.55 28.82
CA PRO A 100 -1.81 3.39 29.32
C PRO A 100 -2.99 2.95 28.43
N GLU A 101 -3.77 3.90 27.89
CA GLU A 101 -4.92 3.57 27.03
C GLU A 101 -4.46 2.95 25.70
N ARG A 102 -3.32 3.42 25.18
CA ARG A 102 -2.73 2.84 23.98
C ARG A 102 -2.13 1.46 24.24
N LEU A 103 -1.56 1.23 25.44
CA LEU A 103 -1.11 -0.11 25.82
C LEU A 103 -2.27 -1.11 25.86
N GLU A 104 -3.43 -0.70 26.38
CA GLU A 104 -4.63 -1.54 26.32
C GLU A 104 -5.06 -1.85 24.87
N ALA A 105 -4.92 -0.90 23.94
CA ALA A 105 -5.20 -1.12 22.53
C ALA A 105 -4.20 -2.12 21.92
N ILE A 106 -2.91 -1.98 22.21
CA ILE A 106 -1.84 -2.92 21.79
C ILE A 106 -2.13 -4.33 22.33
N VAL A 107 -2.56 -4.45 23.59
CA VAL A 107 -2.90 -5.77 24.18
C VAL A 107 -4.09 -6.40 23.45
N ARG A 108 -5.16 -5.64 23.16
CA ARG A 108 -6.31 -6.16 22.42
C ARG A 108 -5.95 -6.58 20.99
N GLU A 109 -5.13 -5.78 20.30
CA GLU A 109 -4.62 -6.10 18.98
C GLU A 109 -3.79 -7.39 19.02
N ARG A 110 -2.87 -7.49 19.96
CA ARG A 110 -2.07 -8.70 20.15
C ARG A 110 -2.93 -9.94 20.39
N ASP A 111 -3.93 -9.84 21.25
CA ASP A 111 -4.82 -10.97 21.56
C ASP A 111 -5.62 -11.40 20.33
N PHE A 112 -6.09 -10.44 19.51
CA PHE A 112 -6.71 -10.70 18.22
C PHE A 112 -5.74 -11.40 17.28
N GLN A 113 -4.54 -10.87 17.08
CA GLN A 113 -3.52 -11.41 16.18
C GLN A 113 -3.07 -12.82 16.58
N VAL A 114 -2.87 -13.07 17.87
CA VAL A 114 -2.54 -14.42 18.40
C VAL A 114 -3.68 -15.41 18.14
N GLY A 115 -4.95 -14.97 18.22
CA GLY A 115 -6.11 -15.78 17.87
C GLY A 115 -6.11 -16.24 16.41
N PHE A 116 -5.44 -15.52 15.53
CA PHE A 116 -5.22 -15.86 14.10
C PHE A 116 -3.82 -16.42 13.81
N GLY A 117 -3.06 -16.77 14.84
CA GLY A 117 -1.77 -17.46 14.70
C GLY A 117 -0.56 -16.56 14.45
N VAL A 118 -0.67 -15.24 14.63
CA VAL A 118 0.48 -14.34 14.60
C VAL A 118 1.27 -14.49 15.90
N PRO A 119 2.61 -14.69 15.86
CA PRO A 119 3.43 -14.86 17.05
C PRO A 119 3.75 -13.51 17.71
N ASN A 120 2.72 -12.83 18.23
CA ASN A 120 2.83 -11.51 18.85
C ASN A 120 2.96 -11.67 20.37
N GLU A 121 4.01 -11.11 20.97
CA GLU A 121 4.34 -11.18 22.39
C GLU A 121 4.33 -9.78 23.02
N LEU A 122 3.84 -9.67 24.27
CA LEU A 122 3.97 -8.42 25.02
C LEU A 122 5.41 -8.28 25.50
N VAL A 123 5.92 -7.05 25.49
CA VAL A 123 7.29 -6.72 25.89
C VAL A 123 7.30 -5.58 26.91
N THR A 124 8.20 -5.69 27.88
CA THR A 124 8.49 -4.68 28.89
C THR A 124 9.46 -3.62 28.36
N PRO A 125 9.57 -2.44 28.99
CA PRO A 125 10.58 -1.44 28.61
C PRO A 125 12.03 -1.98 28.62
N ALA A 126 12.38 -2.89 29.50
CA ALA A 126 13.69 -3.51 29.53
C ALA A 126 13.94 -4.38 28.30
N GLU A 127 12.96 -5.21 27.89
CA GLU A 127 13.05 -6.02 26.69
C GLU A 127 13.06 -5.15 25.42
N ILE A 128 12.34 -4.02 25.41
CA ILE A 128 12.42 -3.04 24.30
C ILE A 128 13.83 -2.47 24.19
N ALA A 129 14.47 -2.11 25.31
CA ALA A 129 15.86 -1.61 25.31
C ALA A 129 16.86 -2.65 24.81
N ASP A 130 16.65 -3.93 25.11
CA ASP A 130 17.49 -5.02 24.60
C ASP A 130 17.31 -5.24 23.10
N LEU A 131 16.06 -5.18 22.60
CA LEU A 131 15.72 -5.37 21.20
C LEU A 131 16.09 -4.16 20.32
N PHE A 132 15.93 -2.94 20.86
CA PHE A 132 16.22 -1.69 20.14
C PHE A 132 17.02 -0.70 21.00
N PRO A 133 18.34 -0.91 21.14
CA PRO A 133 19.19 -0.16 22.09
C PRO A 133 19.33 1.34 21.81
N LEU A 134 18.86 1.81 20.65
CA LEU A 134 18.91 3.24 20.28
C LEU A 134 17.72 4.03 20.82
N ALA A 135 16.63 3.34 21.24
CA ALA A 135 15.47 4.00 21.78
C ALA A 135 15.64 4.39 23.25
N LYS A 136 15.23 5.60 23.58
CA LYS A 136 14.96 6.00 24.95
C LYS A 136 13.70 5.26 25.44
N VAL A 137 13.76 4.60 26.58
CA VAL A 137 12.68 3.72 27.09
C VAL A 137 12.15 4.09 28.48
N ASP A 138 12.71 5.11 29.12
CA ASP A 138 12.42 5.50 30.51
C ASP A 138 11.00 6.06 30.71
N ASP A 139 10.35 6.50 29.65
CA ASP A 139 8.96 6.96 29.61
C ASP A 139 8.00 5.90 29.02
N LEU A 140 8.50 4.79 28.51
CA LEU A 140 7.67 3.70 28.00
C LEU A 140 7.11 2.85 29.15
N ILE A 141 5.90 2.30 28.94
CA ILE A 141 5.25 1.37 29.88
C ILE A 141 5.14 -0.05 29.33
N GLY A 142 5.38 -0.24 28.03
CA GLY A 142 5.39 -1.54 27.38
C GLY A 142 5.09 -1.44 25.88
N GLY A 143 4.85 -2.61 25.29
CA GLY A 143 4.55 -2.75 23.87
C GLY A 143 4.31 -4.18 23.46
N SER A 144 4.36 -4.45 22.18
CA SER A 144 4.33 -5.80 21.61
C SER A 144 5.43 -6.02 20.60
N TYR A 145 5.81 -7.28 20.38
CA TYR A 145 6.85 -7.69 19.45
C TYR A 145 6.42 -8.89 18.61
N VAL A 146 6.59 -8.77 17.29
CA VAL A 146 6.34 -9.85 16.32
C VAL A 146 7.65 -10.18 15.62
N ALA A 147 8.26 -11.30 15.95
CA ALA A 147 9.62 -11.66 15.55
C ALA A 147 9.76 -11.99 14.04
N ASP A 148 8.71 -12.51 13.39
CA ASP A 148 8.72 -12.95 12.00
C ASP A 148 8.31 -11.85 11.00
N GLU A 149 8.03 -10.66 11.47
CA GLU A 149 7.78 -9.46 10.67
C GLU A 149 9.06 -8.71 10.32
N GLY A 150 8.96 -7.72 9.44
CA GLY A 150 10.14 -6.99 9.06
C GLY A 150 9.93 -6.06 7.88
N ARG A 151 10.88 -6.08 6.95
CA ARG A 151 10.91 -5.14 5.81
C ARG A 151 11.23 -5.83 4.50
N ALA A 152 10.84 -5.20 3.41
CA ALA A 152 11.15 -5.63 2.04
C ALA A 152 11.60 -4.44 1.18
N ASP A 153 12.22 -4.72 0.04
CA ASP A 153 12.45 -3.74 -1.02
C ASP A 153 11.19 -3.64 -1.91
N PRO A 154 10.46 -2.52 -1.91
CA PRO A 154 9.24 -2.40 -2.69
C PRO A 154 9.43 -2.60 -4.20
N VAL A 155 10.54 -2.11 -4.74
CA VAL A 155 10.89 -2.29 -6.16
C VAL A 155 11.23 -3.75 -6.44
N GLY A 156 12.02 -4.36 -5.56
CA GLY A 156 12.35 -5.79 -5.63
C GLY A 156 11.12 -6.68 -5.59
N VAL A 157 10.17 -6.41 -4.68
CA VAL A 157 8.90 -7.15 -4.58
C VAL A 157 8.09 -7.03 -5.87
N ALA A 158 7.85 -5.82 -6.36
CA ALA A 158 7.05 -5.60 -7.57
C ALA A 158 7.72 -6.24 -8.80
N THR A 159 9.05 -6.14 -8.91
CA THR A 159 9.83 -6.75 -10.00
C THR A 159 9.80 -8.28 -9.93
N ALA A 160 9.91 -8.85 -8.73
CA ALA A 160 9.80 -10.31 -8.54
C ALA A 160 8.41 -10.82 -8.95
N LEU A 161 7.34 -10.12 -8.55
CA LEU A 161 5.96 -10.43 -8.95
C LEU A 161 5.78 -10.32 -10.48
N ALA A 162 6.26 -9.24 -11.11
CA ALA A 162 6.22 -9.07 -12.56
C ALA A 162 6.97 -10.18 -13.29
N LYS A 163 8.15 -10.56 -12.79
CA LYS A 163 8.93 -11.67 -13.34
C LYS A 163 8.19 -12.99 -13.21
N GLY A 164 7.61 -13.27 -12.06
CA GLY A 164 6.80 -14.46 -11.83
C GLY A 164 5.57 -14.52 -12.75
N ALA A 165 4.90 -13.38 -12.96
CA ALA A 165 3.80 -13.26 -13.93
C ALA A 165 4.25 -13.58 -15.37
N LYS A 166 5.37 -13.02 -15.82
CA LYS A 166 5.97 -13.32 -17.15
C LYS A 166 6.33 -14.80 -17.28
N MET A 167 6.90 -15.41 -16.25
CA MET A 167 7.19 -16.86 -16.22
C MET A 167 5.92 -17.71 -16.35
N GLY A 168 4.79 -17.21 -15.85
CA GLY A 168 3.47 -17.86 -15.98
C GLY A 168 2.73 -17.54 -17.28
N GLY A 169 3.32 -16.76 -18.19
CA GLY A 169 2.78 -16.45 -19.51
C GLY A 169 2.14 -15.06 -19.66
N ALA A 170 2.09 -14.23 -18.62
CA ALA A 170 1.58 -12.88 -18.74
C ALA A 170 2.49 -11.99 -19.63
N THR A 171 1.87 -11.13 -20.43
CA THR A 171 2.53 -10.07 -21.19
C THR A 171 2.52 -8.78 -20.35
N ILE A 172 3.67 -8.14 -20.19
CA ILE A 172 3.82 -6.86 -19.48
C ILE A 172 4.47 -5.85 -20.42
N ILE A 173 3.77 -4.77 -20.73
CA ILE A 173 4.23 -3.72 -21.63
C ILE A 173 4.33 -2.40 -20.88
N GLU A 174 5.52 -1.83 -20.89
CA GLU A 174 5.82 -0.52 -20.33
C GLU A 174 5.81 0.55 -21.43
N GLY A 175 5.56 1.81 -21.09
CA GLY A 175 5.51 2.93 -22.03
C GLY A 175 4.23 2.96 -22.88
N VAL A 176 3.14 2.31 -22.42
CA VAL A 176 1.83 2.33 -23.08
C VAL A 176 0.76 2.92 -22.18
N THR A 177 0.19 4.04 -22.58
CA THR A 177 -0.80 4.78 -21.81
C THR A 177 -2.21 4.36 -22.17
N VAL A 178 -3.00 3.88 -21.17
CA VAL A 178 -4.45 3.70 -21.34
C VAL A 178 -5.13 5.06 -21.32
N THR A 179 -5.72 5.44 -22.44
CA THR A 179 -6.35 6.75 -22.66
C THR A 179 -7.87 6.72 -22.50
N GLY A 180 -8.48 5.53 -22.58
CA GLY A 180 -9.93 5.35 -22.49
C GLY A 180 -10.34 3.88 -22.51
N PHE A 181 -11.62 3.66 -22.68
CA PHE A 181 -12.22 2.33 -22.64
C PHE A 181 -13.26 2.16 -23.73
N THR A 182 -13.54 0.91 -24.09
CA THR A 182 -14.68 0.54 -24.94
C THR A 182 -15.66 -0.31 -24.14
N TRP A 183 -16.96 -0.17 -24.40
CA TRP A 183 -18.00 -0.93 -23.73
C TRP A 183 -19.19 -1.19 -24.67
N ALA A 184 -19.93 -2.23 -24.35
CA ALA A 184 -21.22 -2.55 -24.97
C ALA A 184 -22.38 -2.11 -24.07
N PRO A 185 -23.49 -1.61 -24.65
CA PRO A 185 -24.68 -1.27 -23.86
C PRO A 185 -25.27 -2.51 -23.19
N PRO A 186 -26.09 -2.32 -22.14
CA PRO A 186 -26.74 -3.43 -21.48
C PRO A 186 -27.72 -4.16 -22.47
N THR A 187 -27.73 -5.49 -22.37
CA THR A 187 -28.58 -6.34 -23.22
C THR A 187 -30.04 -6.38 -22.77
N GLN A 188 -30.33 -5.90 -21.57
CA GLN A 188 -31.67 -5.86 -20.97
C GLN A 188 -31.93 -4.47 -20.38
N SER A 189 -33.21 -4.06 -20.37
CA SER A 189 -33.63 -2.81 -19.74
C SER A 189 -33.32 -2.84 -18.24
N GLY A 190 -32.66 -1.76 -17.74
CA GLY A 190 -32.21 -1.67 -16.35
C GLY A 190 -30.89 -2.42 -16.04
N GLY A 191 -30.29 -3.07 -17.02
CA GLY A 191 -28.94 -3.66 -16.86
C GLY A 191 -27.84 -2.61 -16.89
N VAL A 192 -26.62 -3.02 -16.49
CA VAL A 192 -25.41 -2.19 -16.60
C VAL A 192 -24.60 -2.52 -17.85
N PRO A 193 -23.87 -1.55 -18.44
CA PRO A 193 -23.00 -1.78 -19.58
C PRO A 193 -21.86 -2.76 -19.21
N ARG A 194 -21.23 -3.33 -20.25
CA ARG A 194 -20.10 -4.25 -20.10
C ARG A 194 -18.87 -3.67 -20.76
N ILE A 195 -17.73 -3.69 -20.07
CA ILE A 195 -16.43 -3.37 -20.65
C ILE A 195 -16.12 -4.34 -21.80
N THR A 196 -15.51 -3.85 -22.88
CA THR A 196 -15.09 -4.67 -24.02
C THR A 196 -13.64 -4.46 -24.39
N GLY A 197 -12.94 -3.52 -23.75
CA GLY A 197 -11.53 -3.29 -23.98
C GLY A 197 -11.02 -1.95 -23.45
N VAL A 198 -9.74 -1.70 -23.73
CA VAL A 198 -9.04 -0.45 -23.40
C VAL A 198 -8.52 0.22 -24.66
N GLN A 199 -8.63 1.54 -24.71
CA GLN A 199 -7.99 2.39 -25.71
C GLN A 199 -6.63 2.83 -25.16
N THR A 200 -5.58 2.75 -25.99
CA THR A 200 -4.24 3.19 -25.63
C THR A 200 -3.71 4.16 -26.67
N ASP A 201 -2.60 4.83 -26.35
CA ASP A 201 -1.85 5.65 -27.30
C ASP A 201 -1.17 4.82 -28.41
N ALA A 202 -1.07 3.49 -28.23
CA ALA A 202 -0.52 2.54 -29.20
C ALA A 202 -1.58 1.71 -29.95
N GLY A 203 -2.87 1.84 -29.62
CA GLY A 203 -3.97 1.12 -30.27
C GLY A 203 -5.06 0.65 -29.32
N LEU A 204 -5.98 -0.15 -29.84
CA LEU A 204 -7.08 -0.76 -29.10
C LEU A 204 -6.72 -2.19 -28.67
N VAL A 205 -7.07 -2.56 -27.43
CA VAL A 205 -7.00 -3.94 -26.94
C VAL A 205 -8.38 -4.37 -26.50
N GLU A 206 -8.94 -5.40 -27.12
CA GLU A 206 -10.18 -6.04 -26.66
C GLU A 206 -9.93 -6.81 -25.37
N ALA A 207 -10.86 -6.74 -24.42
CA ALA A 207 -10.73 -7.41 -23.12
C ALA A 207 -12.08 -7.87 -22.57
N GLU A 208 -12.11 -9.02 -21.91
CA GLU A 208 -13.25 -9.52 -21.17
C GLU A 208 -13.35 -8.93 -19.76
N THR A 209 -12.18 -8.70 -19.17
CA THR A 209 -11.98 -8.12 -17.83
C THR A 209 -10.91 -7.06 -17.87
N VAL A 210 -11.17 -5.92 -17.25
CA VAL A 210 -10.20 -4.83 -17.07
C VAL A 210 -10.07 -4.53 -15.57
N VAL A 211 -8.84 -4.52 -15.06
CA VAL A 211 -8.54 -4.21 -13.65
C VAL A 211 -7.80 -2.88 -13.57
N LEU A 212 -8.38 -1.90 -12.90
CA LEU A 212 -7.76 -0.62 -12.59
C LEU A 212 -6.88 -0.76 -11.34
N ALA A 213 -5.59 -0.91 -11.53
CA ALA A 213 -4.56 -0.93 -10.48
C ALA A 213 -3.59 0.26 -10.64
N ALA A 214 -4.12 1.39 -11.12
CA ALA A 214 -3.36 2.56 -11.54
C ALA A 214 -3.05 3.55 -10.39
N GLY A 215 -3.14 3.11 -9.12
CA GLY A 215 -2.80 3.91 -7.94
C GLY A 215 -3.49 5.28 -7.95
N LEU A 216 -2.70 6.35 -7.90
CA LEU A 216 -3.16 7.75 -7.90
C LEU A 216 -4.08 8.12 -9.08
N TRP A 217 -3.93 7.45 -10.22
CA TRP A 217 -4.67 7.74 -11.46
C TRP A 217 -5.94 6.94 -11.62
N THR A 218 -6.22 5.98 -10.72
CA THR A 218 -7.40 5.10 -10.83
C THR A 218 -8.70 5.88 -10.88
N ARG A 219 -8.88 6.90 -10.01
CA ARG A 219 -10.07 7.76 -10.01
C ARG A 219 -10.28 8.46 -11.35
N GLN A 220 -9.21 9.03 -11.91
CA GLN A 220 -9.29 9.77 -13.19
C GLN A 220 -9.65 8.85 -14.36
N LEU A 221 -9.13 7.63 -14.37
CA LEU A 221 -9.45 6.62 -15.38
C LEU A 221 -10.89 6.15 -15.24
N ALA A 222 -11.35 5.82 -14.03
CA ALA A 222 -12.73 5.39 -13.77
C ALA A 222 -13.75 6.47 -14.14
N ALA A 223 -13.46 7.73 -13.85
CA ALA A 223 -14.33 8.86 -14.20
C ALA A 223 -14.57 9.00 -15.71
N LYS A 224 -13.64 8.55 -16.58
CA LYS A 224 -13.82 8.58 -18.06
C LYS A 224 -15.02 7.75 -18.54
N ILE A 225 -15.49 6.82 -17.74
CA ILE A 225 -16.62 5.93 -18.06
C ILE A 225 -17.72 5.97 -16.99
N GLY A 226 -17.76 7.04 -16.17
CA GLY A 226 -18.82 7.29 -15.20
C GLY A 226 -18.82 6.32 -14.01
N VAL A 227 -17.66 5.80 -13.63
CA VAL A 227 -17.48 4.95 -12.45
C VAL A 227 -16.86 5.75 -11.31
N ASP A 228 -17.44 5.65 -10.13
CA ASP A 228 -16.99 6.35 -8.92
C ASP A 228 -15.98 5.51 -8.13
N VAL A 229 -14.74 6.01 -8.05
CA VAL A 229 -13.69 5.48 -7.18
C VAL A 229 -13.08 6.65 -6.41
N PRO A 230 -13.63 7.00 -5.22
CA PRO A 230 -13.26 8.21 -4.50
C PRO A 230 -11.90 8.11 -3.83
N LEU A 231 -10.86 8.45 -4.56
CA LEU A 231 -9.48 8.47 -4.10
C LEU A 231 -8.96 9.91 -4.05
N GLN A 232 -8.16 10.22 -3.04
CA GLN A 232 -7.40 11.45 -2.94
C GLN A 232 -5.93 11.16 -2.77
N ALA A 233 -5.10 11.79 -3.59
CA ALA A 233 -3.66 11.81 -3.37
C ALA A 233 -3.33 12.78 -2.24
N ALA A 234 -2.50 12.35 -1.28
CA ALA A 234 -2.02 13.18 -0.18
C ALA A 234 -0.52 13.01 0.00
N GLU A 235 0.10 14.03 0.55
CA GLU A 235 1.52 14.04 0.89
C GLU A 235 1.81 13.05 2.01
N HIS A 236 2.91 12.30 1.89
CA HIS A 236 3.42 11.45 2.94
C HIS A 236 4.94 11.57 3.05
N TYR A 237 5.47 11.51 4.28
CA TYR A 237 6.84 11.91 4.58
C TYR A 237 7.65 10.82 5.25
N TYR A 238 8.92 10.75 4.88
CA TYR A 238 9.97 10.10 5.68
C TYR A 238 11.32 10.78 5.49
N LEU A 239 12.18 10.60 6.46
CA LEU A 239 13.56 11.09 6.44
C LEU A 239 14.53 9.91 6.42
N LEU A 240 15.59 10.00 5.63
CA LEU A 240 16.72 9.07 5.65
C LEU A 240 17.93 9.79 6.22
N THR A 241 18.57 9.19 7.22
CA THR A 241 19.82 9.71 7.78
C THR A 241 21.03 9.20 6.99
N GLU A 242 22.16 9.87 7.13
CA GLU A 242 23.46 9.28 6.87
C GLU A 242 23.69 8.08 7.80
N PRO A 243 24.70 7.20 7.51
CA PRO A 243 25.02 6.09 8.39
C PRO A 243 25.24 6.52 9.85
N MET A 244 24.65 5.78 10.78
CA MET A 244 24.68 6.09 12.20
C MET A 244 25.30 4.95 13.00
N ALA A 245 26.01 5.30 14.09
CA ALA A 245 26.55 4.31 15.02
C ALA A 245 25.41 3.52 15.69
N GLY A 246 25.60 2.21 15.84
CA GLY A 246 24.63 1.31 16.46
C GLY A 246 23.54 0.79 15.51
N ILE A 247 23.46 1.30 14.28
CA ILE A 247 22.55 0.78 13.26
C ILE A 247 23.16 -0.46 12.61
N HIS A 248 22.39 -1.52 12.51
CA HIS A 248 22.74 -2.76 11.81
C HIS A 248 21.53 -3.39 11.13
N ARG A 249 21.77 -4.24 10.13
CA ARG A 249 20.73 -4.78 9.24
C ARG A 249 19.64 -5.62 9.92
N ASP A 250 19.94 -6.16 11.11
CA ASP A 250 19.02 -7.01 11.86
C ASP A 250 18.32 -6.24 13.00
N LEU A 251 18.43 -4.91 13.02
CA LEU A 251 17.71 -4.05 13.94
C LEU A 251 16.20 -4.14 13.63
N PRO A 252 15.33 -4.44 14.63
CA PRO A 252 13.89 -4.48 14.41
C PRO A 252 13.35 -3.15 13.91
N ILE A 253 12.16 -3.19 13.34
CA ILE A 253 11.36 -1.97 13.15
C ILE A 253 10.80 -1.59 14.52
N ILE A 254 10.79 -0.32 14.87
CA ILE A 254 10.06 0.20 16.02
C ILE A 254 9.05 1.23 15.55
N GLU A 255 7.82 1.11 16.00
CA GLU A 255 6.70 2.00 15.73
C GLU A 255 6.15 2.55 17.03
N GLU A 256 6.04 3.88 17.11
CA GLU A 256 5.48 4.56 18.26
C GLU A 256 4.52 5.65 17.81
N LEU A 257 3.25 5.42 18.02
CA LEU A 257 2.21 6.36 17.62
C LEU A 257 2.11 7.59 18.54
N ASP A 258 2.65 7.52 19.76
CA ASP A 258 2.71 8.67 20.68
C ASP A 258 3.66 9.75 20.14
N CYS A 259 4.71 9.36 19.42
CA CYS A 259 5.59 10.29 18.71
C CYS A 259 5.25 10.47 17.21
N TYR A 260 4.20 9.81 16.73
CA TYR A 260 3.79 9.80 15.30
C TYR A 260 4.87 9.26 14.36
N GLY A 261 5.64 8.27 14.80
CA GLY A 261 6.78 7.80 14.04
C GLY A 261 6.97 6.30 13.99
N TYR A 262 7.64 5.86 12.92
CA TYR A 262 8.23 4.53 12.81
C TYR A 262 9.67 4.65 12.35
N PHE A 263 10.50 3.70 12.79
CA PHE A 263 11.94 3.74 12.58
C PHE A 263 12.45 2.38 12.14
N ARG A 264 13.28 2.35 11.11
CA ARG A 264 13.93 1.15 10.63
C ARG A 264 15.29 1.43 10.02
N GLU A 265 16.15 0.42 9.96
CA GLU A 265 17.43 0.52 9.26
C GLU A 265 17.23 0.69 7.75
N GLU A 266 18.01 1.60 7.14
CA GLU A 266 18.12 1.75 5.70
C GLU A 266 19.53 2.16 5.28
N GLY A 267 20.28 1.21 4.69
CA GLY A 267 21.63 1.47 4.17
C GLY A 267 22.65 1.94 5.21
N GLY A 268 22.55 1.43 6.44
CA GLY A 268 23.39 1.79 7.58
C GLY A 268 22.94 3.05 8.32
N GLY A 269 21.95 3.76 7.83
CA GLY A 269 21.26 4.86 8.49
C GLY A 269 19.87 4.47 8.98
N MET A 270 19.10 5.44 9.41
CA MET A 270 17.71 5.29 9.88
C MET A 270 16.75 5.88 8.86
N LEU A 271 15.74 5.12 8.47
CA LEU A 271 14.51 5.66 7.91
C LEU A 271 13.60 6.05 9.07
N VAL A 272 13.21 7.32 9.12
CA VAL A 272 12.29 7.93 10.08
C VAL A 272 11.02 8.26 9.33
N GLY A 273 9.98 7.46 9.47
CA GLY A 273 8.68 7.72 8.89
C GLY A 273 7.82 8.54 9.84
N LEU A 274 6.97 9.38 9.30
CA LEU A 274 6.16 10.33 10.07
C LEU A 274 4.68 10.17 9.70
N PHE A 275 3.82 10.13 10.71
CA PHE A 275 2.37 10.11 10.58
C PHE A 275 1.79 11.43 11.08
N GLU A 276 1.64 12.40 10.22
CA GLU A 276 1.01 13.66 10.60
C GLU A 276 -0.51 13.48 10.84
N PRO A 277 -1.07 14.11 11.89
CA PRO A 277 -2.49 13.98 12.20
C PRO A 277 -3.42 14.72 11.22
N LEU A 278 -2.87 15.64 10.44
CA LEU A 278 -3.57 16.39 9.39
C LEU A 278 -2.83 16.22 8.07
N GLY A 279 -3.42 15.51 7.15
CA GLY A 279 -2.86 15.31 5.83
C GLY A 279 -2.93 16.56 4.94
N ALA A 280 -2.10 16.63 3.91
CA ALA A 280 -2.19 17.64 2.86
C ALA A 280 -2.62 16.99 1.54
N ALA A 281 -3.79 17.40 1.04
CA ALA A 281 -4.27 16.95 -0.27
C ALA A 281 -3.32 17.42 -1.38
N TRP A 282 -2.84 16.46 -2.17
CA TRP A 282 -2.03 16.75 -3.35
C TRP A 282 -2.87 16.62 -4.62
N HIS A 283 -2.85 17.64 -5.47
CA HIS A 283 -3.61 17.68 -6.72
C HIS A 283 -5.05 17.15 -6.61
N PRO A 284 -5.96 17.84 -5.89
CA PRO A 284 -7.36 17.37 -5.72
C PRO A 284 -8.13 17.20 -7.04
N GLU A 285 -7.69 17.86 -8.11
CA GLU A 285 -8.25 17.74 -9.47
C GLU A 285 -7.89 16.39 -10.12
N GLY A 286 -6.69 15.91 -9.84
CA GLY A 286 -6.12 14.67 -10.37
C GLY A 286 -4.60 14.73 -10.43
N ALA A 287 -3.96 13.59 -10.22
CA ALA A 287 -2.51 13.48 -10.32
C ALA A 287 -2.05 13.78 -11.76
N PRO A 288 -0.95 14.53 -11.98
CA PRO A 288 -0.40 14.79 -13.29
C PRO A 288 -0.04 13.49 -14.03
N ASP A 289 -0.29 13.44 -15.33
CA ASP A 289 -0.08 12.24 -16.11
C ASP A 289 1.41 11.90 -16.31
N ASP A 290 2.28 12.88 -16.25
CA ASP A 290 3.74 12.78 -16.41
C ASP A 290 4.49 12.59 -15.09
N PHE A 291 3.79 12.47 -13.95
CA PHE A 291 4.41 12.27 -12.63
C PHE A 291 4.91 10.83 -12.49
N ALA A 292 6.17 10.60 -12.82
CA ALA A 292 6.84 9.30 -12.72
C ALA A 292 8.12 9.45 -11.91
N PHE A 293 8.36 8.58 -10.93
CA PHE A 293 9.49 8.67 -9.99
C PHE A 293 9.62 10.08 -9.38
N GLY A 294 8.49 10.75 -9.24
CA GLY A 294 8.43 12.14 -8.80
C GLY A 294 8.43 12.26 -7.28
N THR A 295 8.92 13.40 -6.81
CA THR A 295 8.89 13.80 -5.40
C THR A 295 8.18 15.14 -5.25
N ILE A 296 7.66 15.41 -4.08
CA ILE A 296 7.11 16.70 -3.68
C ILE A 296 8.17 17.42 -2.83
N PRO A 297 8.40 18.74 -2.99
CA PRO A 297 9.27 19.46 -2.08
C PRO A 297 8.80 19.30 -0.63
N PRO A 298 9.66 18.85 0.30
CA PRO A 298 9.25 18.61 1.68
C PRO A 298 8.98 19.91 2.43
N ASP A 299 7.93 19.92 3.25
CA ASP A 299 7.57 21.00 4.15
C ASP A 299 8.25 20.79 5.52
N TRP A 300 9.39 21.44 5.71
CA TRP A 300 10.16 21.36 6.95
C TRP A 300 9.43 21.98 8.14
N GLU A 301 8.73 23.10 7.93
CA GLU A 301 8.02 23.78 9.00
C GLU A 301 6.91 22.88 9.57
N ARG A 302 6.14 22.26 8.69
CA ARG A 302 5.07 21.32 9.04
C ARG A 302 5.60 20.07 9.76
N MET A 303 6.76 19.54 9.33
CA MET A 303 7.30 18.27 9.85
C MET A 303 8.19 18.43 11.08
N THR A 304 8.72 19.62 11.36
CA THR A 304 9.62 19.86 12.51
C THR A 304 9.07 19.34 13.85
N PRO A 305 7.81 19.57 14.25
CA PRO A 305 7.30 19.08 15.54
C PRO A 305 7.34 17.56 15.67
N PHE A 306 7.18 16.82 14.57
CA PHE A 306 7.23 15.36 14.54
C PHE A 306 8.68 14.85 14.55
N LEU A 307 9.59 15.55 13.88
CA LEU A 307 11.02 15.28 13.92
C LEU A 307 11.59 15.50 15.32
N GLU A 308 11.14 16.51 16.04
CA GLU A 308 11.51 16.76 17.45
C GLU A 308 11.10 15.56 18.33
N LYS A 309 9.87 15.05 18.18
CA LYS A 309 9.40 13.85 18.89
C LYS A 309 10.22 12.60 18.52
N ALA A 310 10.59 12.45 17.25
CA ALA A 310 11.46 11.36 16.81
C ALA A 310 12.86 11.43 17.47
N MET A 311 13.43 12.64 17.62
CA MET A 311 14.69 12.86 18.33
C MET A 311 14.57 12.62 19.85
N ASP A 312 13.41 12.86 20.44
CA ASP A 312 13.16 12.52 21.84
C ASP A 312 13.14 11.00 22.05
N ARG A 313 12.58 10.23 21.11
CA ARG A 313 12.57 8.76 21.17
C ARG A 313 13.92 8.15 20.82
N ILE A 314 14.60 8.67 19.82
CA ILE A 314 15.92 8.20 19.37
C ILE A 314 16.91 9.37 19.43
N PRO A 315 17.54 9.62 20.60
CA PRO A 315 18.37 10.81 20.82
C PRO A 315 19.54 10.96 19.85
N SER A 316 20.08 9.86 19.31
CA SER A 316 21.16 9.90 18.32
C SER A 316 20.74 10.55 16.98
N LEU A 317 19.43 10.68 16.69
CA LEU A 317 18.96 11.41 15.51
C LEU A 317 19.29 12.91 15.58
N ALA A 318 19.37 13.51 16.77
CA ALA A 318 19.68 14.95 16.93
C ALA A 318 21.06 15.35 16.36
N THR A 319 21.96 14.38 16.19
CA THR A 319 23.31 14.62 15.65
C THR A 319 23.57 13.89 14.33
N ALA A 320 22.57 13.18 13.81
CA ALA A 320 22.68 12.46 12.56
C ALA A 320 22.65 13.42 11.36
N GLY A 321 23.48 13.16 10.35
CA GLY A 321 23.36 13.84 9.07
C GLY A 321 22.10 13.39 8.34
N ILE A 322 21.47 14.29 7.60
CA ILE A 322 20.29 13.98 6.78
C ILE A 322 20.74 13.71 5.35
N ARG A 323 20.51 12.48 4.86
CA ARG A 323 20.77 12.10 3.48
C ARG A 323 19.65 12.57 2.56
N THR A 324 18.41 12.39 3.00
CA THR A 324 17.21 12.76 2.22
C THR A 324 16.07 13.03 3.16
N PHE A 325 15.34 14.12 2.91
CA PHE A 325 14.01 14.32 3.45
C PHE A 325 13.02 14.17 2.29
N PHE A 326 12.26 13.09 2.31
CA PHE A 326 11.39 12.68 1.22
C PHE A 326 9.94 13.08 1.50
N CYS A 327 9.27 13.57 0.45
CA CYS A 327 7.83 13.68 0.40
C CYS A 327 7.34 13.10 -0.94
N GLY A 328 6.36 12.22 -0.88
CA GLY A 328 5.72 11.66 -2.06
C GLY A 328 4.21 11.57 -1.91
N PRO A 329 3.46 11.56 -3.03
CA PRO A 329 2.02 11.41 -2.97
C PRO A 329 1.62 9.95 -2.84
N GLU A 330 0.67 9.65 -1.97
CA GLU A 330 0.04 8.36 -1.81
C GLU A 330 -1.48 8.45 -1.97
N SER A 331 -2.14 7.32 -2.23
CA SER A 331 -3.56 7.29 -2.55
C SER A 331 -4.39 6.84 -1.34
N PHE A 332 -5.28 7.72 -0.89
CA PHE A 332 -6.12 7.51 0.28
C PHE A 332 -7.61 7.46 -0.06
N THR A 333 -8.35 6.72 0.77
CA THR A 333 -9.81 6.72 0.87
C THR A 333 -10.23 7.36 2.18
N ALA A 334 -11.47 7.88 2.26
CA ALA A 334 -11.95 8.53 3.47
C ALA A 334 -12.15 7.58 4.66
N ASP A 335 -12.38 6.30 4.38
CA ASP A 335 -12.64 5.25 5.39
C ASP A 335 -11.41 4.37 5.67
N VAL A 336 -10.26 4.74 5.12
CA VAL A 336 -8.98 4.02 5.27
C VAL A 336 -9.01 2.57 4.78
N ALA A 337 -10.02 2.19 3.99
CA ALA A 337 -10.14 0.87 3.39
C ALA A 337 -9.89 0.93 1.87
N PRO A 338 -9.12 0.01 1.27
CA PRO A 338 -8.91 0.00 -0.17
C PRO A 338 -10.20 -0.26 -0.95
N MET A 339 -10.23 0.16 -2.23
CA MET A 339 -11.31 -0.04 -3.17
C MET A 339 -11.04 -1.29 -4.01
N LEU A 340 -11.58 -2.44 -3.59
CA LEU A 340 -11.31 -3.74 -4.21
C LEU A 340 -12.58 -4.35 -4.82
N GLY A 341 -12.43 -5.01 -5.98
CA GLY A 341 -13.49 -5.81 -6.59
C GLY A 341 -14.15 -5.21 -7.83
N PRO A 342 -15.24 -5.81 -8.30
CA PRO A 342 -15.97 -5.36 -9.49
C PRO A 342 -16.70 -4.05 -9.22
N THR A 343 -16.69 -3.15 -10.21
CA THR A 343 -17.46 -1.91 -10.13
C THR A 343 -18.95 -2.17 -10.39
N PRO A 344 -19.86 -1.57 -9.62
CA PRO A 344 -21.29 -1.80 -9.80
C PRO A 344 -21.84 -1.18 -11.09
N GLU A 345 -21.22 -0.13 -11.62
CA GLU A 345 -21.66 0.61 -12.80
C GLU A 345 -21.27 -0.06 -14.13
N MET A 346 -20.24 -0.94 -14.13
CA MET A 346 -19.68 -1.50 -15.36
C MET A 346 -19.27 -2.97 -15.19
N ARG A 347 -19.98 -3.89 -15.80
CA ARG A 347 -19.60 -5.33 -15.77
C ARG A 347 -18.25 -5.56 -16.42
N GLY A 348 -17.41 -6.37 -15.79
CA GLY A 348 -16.06 -6.71 -16.27
C GLY A 348 -15.00 -5.65 -15.96
N LEU A 349 -15.39 -4.50 -15.38
CA LEU A 349 -14.44 -3.52 -14.86
C LEU A 349 -14.26 -3.74 -13.36
N TRP A 350 -13.00 -3.74 -12.92
CA TRP A 350 -12.59 -3.98 -11.55
C TRP A 350 -11.68 -2.86 -11.05
N SER A 351 -11.65 -2.65 -9.75
CA SER A 351 -10.72 -1.73 -9.09
C SER A 351 -9.88 -2.47 -8.05
N ALA A 352 -8.61 -2.09 -7.96
CA ALA A 352 -7.69 -2.47 -6.89
C ALA A 352 -6.77 -1.27 -6.60
N ALA A 353 -7.26 -0.31 -5.80
CA ALA A 353 -6.61 0.96 -5.55
C ALA A 353 -6.97 1.55 -4.18
N GLY A 354 -6.32 2.65 -3.81
CA GLY A 354 -6.58 3.33 -2.54
C GLY A 354 -6.07 2.54 -1.34
N LEU A 355 -4.83 2.08 -1.40
CA LEU A 355 -4.25 1.21 -0.36
C LEU A 355 -3.81 1.97 0.92
N ASN A 356 -4.04 3.28 1.01
CA ASN A 356 -3.85 4.06 2.24
C ASN A 356 -2.46 3.84 2.88
N SER A 357 -1.38 4.02 2.12
CA SER A 357 0.02 3.76 2.53
C SER A 357 0.38 2.27 2.76
N LEU A 358 -0.59 1.35 2.70
CA LEU A 358 -0.41 -0.09 2.98
C LEU A 358 -0.15 -0.93 1.72
N GLY A 359 0.10 -0.28 0.57
CA GLY A 359 0.18 -0.95 -0.73
C GLY A 359 1.20 -2.08 -0.80
N ILE A 360 2.43 -1.86 -0.33
CA ILE A 360 3.46 -2.90 -0.34
C ILE A 360 3.17 -3.98 0.71
N LEU A 361 2.63 -3.59 1.84
CA LEU A 361 2.30 -4.46 2.95
C LEU A 361 1.22 -5.49 2.57
N GLN A 362 0.25 -5.11 1.74
CA GLN A 362 -0.89 -5.95 1.38
C GLN A 362 -0.88 -6.45 -0.07
N ALA A 363 0.11 -6.06 -0.91
CA ALA A 363 0.05 -6.37 -2.34
C ALA A 363 -0.07 -7.86 -2.65
N GLY A 364 0.62 -8.72 -1.90
CA GLY A 364 0.52 -10.18 -2.06
C GLY A 364 -0.90 -10.69 -1.83
N GLY A 365 -1.50 -10.32 -0.70
CA GLY A 365 -2.86 -10.71 -0.33
C GLY A 365 -3.93 -10.12 -1.27
N VAL A 366 -3.83 -8.83 -1.59
CA VAL A 366 -4.72 -8.19 -2.57
C VAL A 366 -4.66 -8.87 -3.93
N GLY A 367 -3.45 -9.18 -4.41
CA GLY A 367 -3.29 -9.89 -5.68
C GLY A 367 -3.92 -11.28 -5.68
N SER A 368 -3.71 -12.04 -4.61
CA SER A 368 -4.31 -13.37 -4.42
C SER A 368 -5.85 -13.29 -4.37
N LEU A 369 -6.39 -12.37 -3.57
CA LEU A 369 -7.82 -12.15 -3.43
C LEU A 369 -8.46 -11.77 -4.77
N MET A 370 -7.92 -10.76 -5.45
CA MET A 370 -8.47 -10.28 -6.72
C MET A 370 -8.41 -11.33 -7.82
N ALA A 371 -7.29 -12.04 -7.94
CA ALA A 371 -7.15 -13.09 -8.94
C ALA A 371 -8.12 -14.25 -8.69
N THR A 372 -8.25 -14.72 -7.44
CA THR A 372 -9.20 -15.76 -7.07
C THR A 372 -10.64 -15.31 -7.38
N TRP A 373 -11.00 -14.10 -7.01
CA TRP A 373 -12.35 -13.57 -7.26
C TRP A 373 -12.65 -13.44 -8.76
N ILE A 374 -11.69 -12.98 -9.57
CA ILE A 374 -11.86 -12.89 -11.04
C ILE A 374 -12.05 -14.29 -11.66
N VAL A 375 -11.30 -15.29 -11.20
CA VAL A 375 -11.34 -16.64 -11.77
C VAL A 375 -12.58 -17.42 -11.31
N GLU A 376 -12.92 -17.35 -10.02
CA GLU A 376 -14.01 -18.13 -9.43
C GLU A 376 -15.37 -17.42 -9.50
N GLY A 377 -15.40 -16.11 -9.78
CA GLY A 377 -16.62 -15.31 -9.85
C GLY A 377 -17.22 -14.94 -8.50
N SER A 378 -16.59 -15.34 -7.39
CA SER A 378 -16.98 -15.00 -6.01
C SER A 378 -15.77 -14.69 -5.15
N CYS A 379 -15.91 -13.73 -4.22
CA CYS A 379 -14.85 -13.39 -3.30
C CYS A 379 -14.65 -14.50 -2.25
N PRO A 380 -13.40 -14.93 -1.98
CA PRO A 380 -13.13 -16.01 -1.03
C PRO A 380 -13.25 -15.59 0.44
N VAL A 381 -13.35 -14.29 0.73
CA VAL A 381 -13.42 -13.70 2.08
C VAL A 381 -14.54 -12.67 2.17
N ASP A 382 -14.88 -12.21 3.37
CA ASP A 382 -15.78 -11.08 3.54
C ASP A 382 -15.13 -9.79 3.02
N ILE A 383 -15.66 -9.27 1.92
CA ILE A 383 -15.15 -8.10 1.21
C ILE A 383 -16.00 -6.83 1.43
N ALA A 384 -17.08 -6.91 2.19
CA ALA A 384 -18.06 -5.81 2.28
C ALA A 384 -17.40 -4.48 2.66
N HIS A 385 -16.43 -4.51 3.57
CA HIS A 385 -15.70 -3.32 4.01
C HIS A 385 -14.75 -2.76 2.94
N TYR A 386 -14.35 -3.55 1.95
CA TYR A 386 -13.40 -3.19 0.88
C TYR A 386 -14.07 -3.04 -0.49
N ALA A 387 -15.33 -3.44 -0.64
CA ALA A 387 -16.01 -3.46 -1.92
C ALA A 387 -16.11 -2.05 -2.52
N VAL A 388 -15.84 -1.93 -3.82
CA VAL A 388 -15.93 -0.64 -4.55
C VAL A 388 -17.32 -0.03 -4.42
N GLY A 389 -18.36 -0.85 -4.46
CA GLY A 389 -19.76 -0.41 -4.38
C GLY A 389 -20.20 0.17 -3.03
N ARG A 390 -19.33 0.19 -2.00
CA ARG A 390 -19.63 0.87 -0.72
C ARG A 390 -19.55 2.40 -0.82
N ALA A 391 -18.78 2.88 -1.79
CA ALA A 391 -18.55 4.30 -1.99
C ALA A 391 -19.77 4.98 -2.63
N THR A 392 -19.98 6.25 -2.30
CA THR A 392 -21.02 7.10 -2.84
C THR A 392 -20.46 8.21 -3.72
N SER A 393 -21.29 8.75 -4.63
CA SER A 393 -20.91 9.88 -5.47
C SER A 393 -20.61 11.15 -4.66
N VAL A 394 -21.17 11.29 -3.44
CA VAL A 394 -20.87 12.41 -2.53
C VAL A 394 -19.42 12.35 -2.06
N GLU A 395 -18.92 11.14 -1.73
CA GLU A 395 -17.53 10.93 -1.32
C GLU A 395 -16.55 11.18 -2.47
N ASN A 396 -16.99 11.08 -3.71
CA ASN A 396 -16.18 11.40 -4.89
C ASN A 396 -16.17 12.90 -5.24
N THR A 397 -16.91 13.76 -4.52
CA THR A 397 -16.81 15.20 -4.75
C THR A 397 -15.43 15.72 -4.33
N ARG A 398 -14.92 16.75 -5.07
CA ARG A 398 -13.61 17.35 -4.79
C ARG A 398 -13.47 17.81 -3.34
N ARG A 399 -14.53 18.48 -2.82
CA ARG A 399 -14.52 19.02 -1.46
C ARG A 399 -14.41 17.90 -0.43
N PHE A 400 -15.21 16.86 -0.55
CA PHE A 400 -15.19 15.75 0.39
C PHE A 400 -13.82 15.08 0.42
N ARG A 401 -13.25 14.76 -0.75
CA ARG A 401 -11.95 14.11 -0.83
C ARG A 401 -10.82 14.96 -0.25
N ALA A 402 -10.77 16.25 -0.63
CA ALA A 402 -9.67 17.13 -0.24
C ALA A 402 -9.71 17.55 1.24
N GLU A 403 -10.90 17.67 1.83
CA GLU A 403 -11.08 18.11 3.22
C GLU A 403 -11.21 16.91 4.17
N ARG A 404 -12.09 15.96 3.87
CA ARG A 404 -12.38 14.84 4.77
C ARG A 404 -11.59 13.57 4.49
N GLY A 405 -11.40 13.25 3.22
CA GLY A 405 -10.68 12.04 2.81
C GLY A 405 -9.22 12.06 3.22
N VAL A 406 -8.61 13.25 3.32
CA VAL A 406 -7.21 13.42 3.71
C VAL A 406 -7.03 13.46 5.22
N ASP A 407 -7.89 14.19 5.93
CA ASP A 407 -7.81 14.28 7.39
C ASP A 407 -8.14 12.95 8.09
N GLU A 408 -8.96 12.12 7.45
CA GLU A 408 -9.34 10.80 7.97
C GLU A 408 -8.41 9.68 7.51
N GLY A 409 -7.76 9.84 6.35
CA GLY A 409 -6.96 8.79 5.70
C GLY A 409 -5.46 8.83 5.96
N VAL A 410 -4.87 10.01 6.20
CA VAL A 410 -3.42 10.16 6.38
C VAL A 410 -2.99 10.07 7.84
N GLY A 411 -3.86 10.51 8.75
CA GLY A 411 -3.59 10.41 10.18
C GLY A 411 -3.63 8.95 10.67
N PRO A 412 -3.02 8.66 11.83
CA PRO A 412 -3.15 7.33 12.43
C PRO A 412 -4.65 7.01 12.61
N PRO A 413 -5.07 5.76 12.38
CA PRO A 413 -6.47 5.36 12.46
C PRO A 413 -7.16 5.92 13.71
N ARG A 414 -8.37 6.47 13.59
CA ARG A 414 -9.05 7.18 14.70
C ARG A 414 -9.18 6.35 15.97
N GLY A 415 -9.22 5.02 15.87
CA GLY A 415 -9.12 4.12 17.02
C GLY A 415 -7.80 4.22 17.80
N TRP A 416 -6.77 4.81 17.17
CA TRP A 416 -5.44 5.01 17.74
C TRP A 416 -5.27 6.41 18.34
N LEU A 417 -6.14 7.36 17.93
CA LEU A 417 -6.15 8.75 18.38
C LEU A 417 -7.12 9.02 19.55
N MET A 418 -7.62 8.00 20.22
CA MET A 418 -8.41 8.19 21.45
C MET A 418 -7.52 8.75 22.57
N SER A 419 -7.05 9.99 22.35
CA SER A 419 -6.57 10.85 23.44
C SER A 419 -7.51 12.03 23.49
N PRO A 420 -8.15 12.32 24.60
CA PRO A 420 -8.81 13.62 24.79
C PRO A 420 -7.72 14.69 24.74
N THR A 421 -8.02 15.76 24.02
CA THR A 421 -7.29 17.03 24.06
C THR A 421 -7.06 17.49 25.47
#